data_e9876abc695e4e61845849b33763b806
#
_entry.id   e9876abc695e4e61845849b33763b806
#
_cell.length_a   1.000
_cell.length_b   1.000
_cell.length_c   1.000
_cell.angle_alpha   90.00
_cell.angle_beta   90.00
_cell.angle_gamma   90.00
#
_symmetry.space_group_name_H-M   'P 1'
#
loop_
_entity.id
_entity.type
_entity.pdbx_description
1 polymer ?
#
loop_
_entity_poly.entity_id
_entity_poly.type
_entity_poly.pdbx_seq_one_letter_code
_entity_poly.pdbx_strand_id
1 'polypeptide(L)'
;TFEDAIKSELKRIEICKNNPEYKINNNDFNNHAVFSYLRHGIYVDFIKAWMKFFTKEQFLILPTYELNNNRKKFLKQVFDYLNVQNFEIKDVERQNVGEYKKLDKSMRKFLVDYYRPHNERLFKLLEKNFDWDK
;
A
#
# COMPACT_ATOMS: atom_id res chain seq x y z
N THR A 1 -12.92 5.63 15.46
CA THR A 1 -13.33 4.86 14.26
C THR A 1 -12.29 4.99 13.15
N PHE A 2 -12.40 4.17 12.09
CA PHE A 2 -11.54 4.29 10.91
C PHE A 2 -11.70 5.66 10.23
N GLU A 3 -12.93 6.15 10.13
CA GLU A 3 -13.23 7.47 9.55
C GLU A 3 -12.59 8.60 10.35
N ASP A 4 -12.58 8.53 11.67
CA ASP A 4 -11.94 9.54 12.53
C ASP A 4 -10.42 9.54 12.33
N ALA A 5 -9.82 8.37 12.14
CA ALA A 5 -8.40 8.23 11.84
C ALA A 5 -8.04 8.91 10.50
N ILE A 6 -8.83 8.67 9.44
CA ILE A 6 -8.66 9.32 8.15
C ILE A 6 -8.85 10.84 8.23
N LYS A 7 -9.91 11.31 8.89
CA LYS A 7 -10.14 12.76 9.09
C LYS A 7 -8.98 13.44 9.84
N SER A 8 -8.46 12.76 10.87
CA SER A 8 -7.33 13.27 11.65
C SER A 8 -6.04 13.34 10.82
N GLU A 9 -5.81 12.36 9.95
CA GLU A 9 -4.66 12.40 9.03
C GLU A 9 -4.80 13.54 8.01
N LEU A 10 -5.95 13.72 7.39
CA LEU A 10 -6.20 14.83 6.46
C LEU A 10 -5.92 16.19 7.12
N LYS A 11 -6.35 16.37 8.37
CA LYS A 11 -6.07 17.58 9.15
C LYS A 11 -4.57 17.81 9.36
N ARG A 12 -3.81 16.76 9.69
CA ARG A 12 -2.34 16.84 9.82
C ARG A 12 -1.67 17.19 8.50
N ILE A 13 -2.10 16.58 7.39
CA ILE A 13 -1.59 16.88 6.05
C ILE A 13 -1.82 18.34 5.69
N GLU A 14 -2.99 18.90 6.01
CA GLU A 14 -3.32 20.30 5.76
C GLU A 14 -2.44 21.25 6.57
N ILE A 15 -2.24 20.97 7.86
CA ILE A 15 -1.35 21.74 8.74
C ILE A 15 0.08 21.75 8.16
N CYS A 16 0.59 20.60 7.74
CA CYS A 16 1.94 20.50 7.16
C CYS A 16 2.07 21.28 5.83
N LYS A 17 1.03 21.29 4.99
CA LYS A 17 1.02 22.05 3.73
C LYS A 17 1.03 23.56 3.96
N ASN A 18 0.28 24.03 4.95
CA ASN A 18 0.11 25.46 5.24
C ASN A 18 1.22 26.04 6.10
N ASN A 19 2.08 25.19 6.66
CA ASN A 19 3.22 25.60 7.47
C ASN A 19 4.49 24.84 7.04
N PRO A 20 5.21 25.31 6.00
CA PRO A 20 6.42 24.66 5.50
C PRO A 20 7.55 24.55 6.53
N GLU A 21 7.54 25.41 7.54
CA GLU A 21 8.50 25.38 8.65
C GLU A 21 8.07 24.47 9.80
N TYR A 22 6.90 23.83 9.68
CA TYR A 22 6.41 22.88 10.67
C TYR A 22 7.40 21.73 10.81
N LYS A 23 8.32 21.89 11.77
CA LYS A 23 9.26 20.84 12.11
C LYS A 23 8.50 19.79 12.91
N ILE A 24 8.36 18.63 12.33
CA ILE A 24 7.82 17.47 13.02
C ILE A 24 8.72 17.20 14.23
N ASN A 25 8.23 17.51 15.42
CA ASN A 25 8.91 17.11 16.66
C ASN A 25 8.87 15.58 16.82
N ASN A 26 9.61 15.01 17.78
CA ASN A 26 9.70 13.56 17.95
C ASN A 26 8.32 12.90 18.15
N ASN A 27 7.39 13.57 18.81
CA ASN A 27 6.03 13.05 19.01
C ASN A 27 5.22 13.12 17.71
N ASP A 28 5.35 14.20 16.94
CA ASP A 28 4.67 14.35 15.65
C ASP A 28 5.25 13.43 14.59
N PHE A 29 6.57 13.18 14.62
CA PHE A 29 7.21 12.20 13.75
C PHE A 29 6.66 10.80 14.01
N ASN A 30 6.56 10.37 15.26
CA ASN A 30 5.96 9.09 15.62
C ASN A 30 4.48 9.05 15.22
N ASN A 31 3.71 10.10 15.48
CA ASN A 31 2.32 10.21 15.06
C ASN A 31 2.18 10.16 13.53
N HIS A 32 3.08 10.85 12.80
CA HIS A 32 3.04 10.83 11.34
C HIS A 32 3.45 9.46 10.77
N ALA A 33 4.44 8.80 11.35
CA ALA A 33 4.85 7.46 10.93
C ALA A 33 3.79 6.40 11.23
N VAL A 34 3.16 6.45 12.42
CA VAL A 34 2.21 5.43 12.88
C VAL A 34 0.80 5.67 12.33
N PHE A 35 0.37 6.93 12.15
CA PHE A 35 -1.00 7.30 11.77
C PHE A 35 -1.12 7.88 10.34
N SER A 36 -0.23 7.48 9.44
CA SER A 36 -0.26 7.88 8.02
C SER A 36 -0.95 6.83 7.15
N TYR A 37 -2.22 6.55 7.42
CA TYR A 37 -3.01 5.52 6.74
C TYR A 37 -3.16 5.79 5.24
N LEU A 38 -3.52 7.03 4.86
CA LEU A 38 -3.68 7.43 3.46
C LEU A 38 -2.33 7.47 2.72
N ARG A 39 -1.32 8.05 3.35
CA ARG A 39 -0.02 8.19 2.72
C ARG A 39 0.64 6.85 2.43
N HIS A 40 0.53 5.89 3.33
CA HIS A 40 1.09 4.54 3.13
C HIS A 40 0.43 3.80 1.96
N GLY A 41 -0.80 4.15 1.58
CA GLY A 41 -1.46 3.62 0.39
C GLY A 41 -0.99 4.23 -0.93
N ILE A 42 -0.17 5.30 -0.93
CA ILE A 42 0.36 5.93 -2.15
C ILE A 42 1.65 5.21 -2.58
N TYR A 43 1.52 3.98 -3.04
CA TYR A 43 2.65 3.10 -3.36
C TYR A 43 3.59 3.66 -4.42
N VAL A 44 3.07 4.43 -5.40
CA VAL A 44 3.86 4.97 -6.51
C VAL A 44 5.03 5.84 -6.04
N ASP A 45 4.86 6.61 -4.98
CA ASP A 45 5.88 7.53 -4.49
C ASP A 45 7.02 6.76 -3.80
N PHE A 46 6.68 5.71 -3.04
CA PHE A 46 7.66 4.81 -2.41
C PHE A 46 8.45 4.02 -3.46
N ILE A 47 7.76 3.41 -4.42
CA ILE A 47 8.41 2.64 -5.48
C ILE A 47 9.35 3.53 -6.30
N LYS A 48 8.92 4.75 -6.69
CA LYS A 48 9.79 5.70 -7.38
C LYS A 48 11.01 6.12 -6.57
N ALA A 49 10.87 6.25 -5.25
CA ALA A 49 12.00 6.57 -4.38
C ALA A 49 13.04 5.44 -4.40
N TRP A 50 12.62 4.20 -4.33
CA TRP A 50 13.49 3.03 -4.40
C TRP A 50 14.09 2.82 -5.80
N MET A 51 13.36 3.11 -6.87
CA MET A 51 13.85 3.02 -8.25
C MET A 51 14.96 4.02 -8.58
N LYS A 52 15.31 4.95 -7.69
CA LYS A 52 16.51 5.77 -7.80
C LYS A 52 17.80 4.99 -7.48
N PHE A 53 17.67 3.89 -6.75
CA PHE A 53 18.81 3.10 -6.25
C PHE A 53 18.86 1.69 -6.85
N PHE A 54 17.72 1.17 -7.31
CA PHE A 54 17.56 -0.18 -7.82
C PHE A 54 16.93 -0.15 -9.21
N THR A 55 17.34 -1.07 -10.08
CA THR A 55 16.77 -1.21 -11.43
C THR A 55 15.40 -1.89 -11.39
N LYS A 56 14.61 -1.74 -12.47
CA LYS A 56 13.23 -2.29 -12.54
C LYS A 56 13.20 -3.81 -12.32
N GLU A 57 14.23 -4.51 -12.78
CA GLU A 57 14.38 -5.96 -12.68
C GLU A 57 14.59 -6.45 -11.23
N GLN A 58 15.02 -5.55 -10.35
CA GLN A 58 15.22 -5.82 -8.93
C GLN A 58 13.93 -5.66 -8.09
N PHE A 59 12.80 -5.46 -8.74
CA PHE A 59 11.50 -5.37 -8.06
C PHE A 59 10.57 -6.50 -8.51
N LEU A 60 10.06 -7.25 -7.55
CA LEU A 60 8.91 -8.13 -7.75
C LEU A 60 7.71 -7.54 -7.02
N ILE A 61 6.75 -7.01 -7.78
CA ILE A 61 5.54 -6.37 -7.23
C ILE A 61 4.35 -7.27 -7.51
N LEU A 62 3.79 -7.82 -6.44
CA LEU A 62 2.68 -8.76 -6.48
C LEU A 62 1.53 -8.26 -5.60
N PRO A 63 0.28 -8.32 -6.06
CA PRO A 63 -0.86 -7.93 -5.25
C PRO A 63 -1.21 -9.01 -4.23
N THR A 64 -1.42 -8.61 -2.99
CA THR A 64 -1.69 -9.53 -1.86
C THR A 64 -2.93 -10.42 -2.08
N TYR A 65 -3.93 -9.96 -2.85
CA TYR A 65 -5.10 -10.78 -3.14
C TYR A 65 -4.76 -12.04 -3.97
N GLU A 66 -3.72 -12.00 -4.81
CA GLU A 66 -3.25 -13.18 -5.55
C GLU A 66 -2.71 -14.27 -4.60
N LEU A 67 -2.02 -13.86 -3.52
CA LEU A 67 -1.56 -14.78 -2.48
C LEU A 67 -2.75 -15.53 -1.83
N ASN A 68 -3.87 -14.84 -1.62
CA ASN A 68 -5.04 -15.42 -1.00
C ASN A 68 -5.82 -16.34 -1.99
N ASN A 69 -5.85 -15.98 -3.27
CA ASN A 69 -6.64 -16.68 -4.28
C ASN A 69 -5.89 -17.87 -4.89
N ASN A 70 -4.58 -17.73 -5.11
CA ASN A 70 -3.76 -18.81 -5.71
C ASN A 70 -2.33 -18.78 -5.16
N ARG A 71 -2.19 -19.25 -3.94
CA ARG A 71 -0.92 -19.26 -3.21
C ARG A 71 0.20 -20.00 -3.94
N LYS A 72 -0.09 -21.17 -4.54
CA LYS A 72 0.92 -21.93 -5.25
C LYS A 72 1.52 -21.12 -6.42
N LYS A 73 0.67 -20.51 -7.23
CA LYS A 73 1.10 -19.64 -8.33
C LYS A 73 1.88 -18.43 -7.84
N PHE A 74 1.40 -17.78 -6.76
CA PHE A 74 2.06 -16.62 -6.15
C PHE A 74 3.46 -16.97 -5.67
N LEU A 75 3.62 -18.02 -4.90
CA LEU A 75 4.91 -18.47 -4.38
C LEU A 75 5.85 -18.93 -5.48
N LYS A 76 5.33 -19.58 -6.52
CA LYS A 76 6.14 -19.92 -7.69
C LYS A 76 6.76 -18.69 -8.34
N GLN A 77 6.01 -17.60 -8.51
CA GLN A 77 6.55 -16.34 -9.05
C GLN A 77 7.67 -15.78 -8.16
N VAL A 78 7.53 -15.89 -6.83
CA VAL A 78 8.57 -15.45 -5.87
C VAL A 78 9.84 -16.31 -6.02
N PHE A 79 9.70 -17.62 -6.06
CA PHE A 79 10.84 -18.53 -6.17
C PHE A 79 11.55 -18.38 -7.53
N ASP A 80 10.80 -18.29 -8.62
CA ASP A 80 11.34 -18.04 -9.95
C ASP A 80 12.11 -16.72 -10.02
N TYR A 81 11.55 -15.66 -9.42
CA TYR A 81 12.23 -14.34 -9.35
C TYR A 81 13.52 -14.39 -8.53
N LEU A 82 13.52 -15.09 -7.42
CA LEU A 82 14.72 -15.26 -6.56
C LEU A 82 15.73 -16.27 -7.14
N ASN A 83 15.39 -16.94 -8.23
CA ASN A 83 16.17 -18.01 -8.83
C ASN A 83 16.54 -19.12 -7.83
N VAL A 84 15.58 -19.50 -7.01
CA VAL A 84 15.71 -20.59 -6.03
C VAL A 84 14.81 -21.77 -6.41
N GLN A 85 15.15 -22.96 -5.92
CA GLN A 85 14.34 -24.14 -6.16
C GLN A 85 12.91 -23.96 -5.61
N ASN A 86 11.90 -24.34 -6.40
CA ASN A 86 10.53 -24.32 -5.97
C ASN A 86 10.34 -25.29 -4.79
N PHE A 87 9.77 -24.80 -3.72
CA PHE A 87 9.46 -25.57 -2.52
C PHE A 87 7.96 -25.61 -2.27
N GLU A 88 7.41 -26.80 -2.02
CA GLU A 88 5.99 -26.92 -1.66
C GLU A 88 5.81 -26.59 -0.18
N ILE A 89 5.23 -25.43 0.10
CA ILE A 89 4.86 -25.04 1.46
C ILE A 89 3.56 -25.78 1.81
N LYS A 90 3.68 -26.76 2.69
CA LYS A 90 2.55 -27.49 3.26
C LYS A 90 1.94 -26.64 4.38
N ASP A 91 0.62 -26.58 4.44
CA ASP A 91 -0.15 -25.95 5.52
C ASP A 91 0.26 -24.51 5.86
N VAL A 92 -0.23 -23.57 5.12
CA VAL A 92 -0.14 -22.18 5.52
C VAL A 92 -1.55 -21.68 5.80
N GLU A 93 -1.96 -21.75 7.05
CA GLU A 93 -3.16 -21.06 7.50
C GLU A 93 -3.02 -19.56 7.26
N ARG A 94 -4.15 -18.92 6.96
CA ARG A 94 -4.18 -17.48 6.80
C ARG A 94 -3.93 -16.82 8.15
N GLN A 95 -2.77 -16.20 8.32
CA GLN A 95 -2.39 -15.49 9.55
C GLN A 95 -2.99 -14.07 9.56
N ASN A 96 -3.13 -13.50 10.76
CA ASN A 96 -3.59 -12.13 10.98
C ASN A 96 -4.97 -11.82 10.37
N VAL A 97 -5.88 -12.77 10.43
CA VAL A 97 -7.27 -12.55 10.00
C VAL A 97 -8.01 -11.85 11.13
N GLY A 98 -8.26 -10.54 10.95
CA GLY A 98 -9.12 -9.78 11.85
C GLY A 98 -10.57 -9.80 11.39
N GLU A 99 -11.50 -9.71 12.34
CA GLU A 99 -12.90 -9.40 12.04
C GLU A 99 -13.08 -7.89 11.91
N TYR A 100 -13.40 -7.44 10.70
CA TYR A 100 -13.62 -6.03 10.43
C TYR A 100 -15.06 -5.79 9.97
N LYS A 101 -15.67 -4.71 10.47
CA LYS A 101 -16.92 -4.23 9.91
C LYS A 101 -16.69 -3.79 8.46
N LYS A 102 -17.68 -4.06 7.60
CA LYS A 102 -17.63 -3.57 6.21
C LYS A 102 -17.50 -2.05 6.24
N LEU A 103 -16.60 -1.54 5.40
CA LEU A 103 -16.43 -0.11 5.21
C LEU A 103 -17.73 0.50 4.66
N ASP A 104 -18.11 1.67 5.19
CA ASP A 104 -19.24 2.43 4.68
C ASP A 104 -19.05 2.79 3.20
N LYS A 105 -20.13 2.81 2.43
CA LYS A 105 -20.10 3.08 0.99
C LYS A 105 -19.54 4.46 0.65
N SER A 106 -19.84 5.46 1.47
CA SER A 106 -19.38 6.84 1.28
C SER A 106 -17.88 6.93 1.49
N MET A 107 -17.37 6.28 2.55
CA MET A 107 -15.94 6.22 2.84
C MET A 107 -15.18 5.40 1.79
N ARG A 108 -15.77 4.28 1.32
CA ARG A 108 -15.18 3.53 0.20
C ARG A 108 -15.05 4.39 -1.05
N LYS A 109 -16.11 5.12 -1.41
CA LYS A 109 -16.08 6.04 -2.56
C LYS A 109 -15.01 7.10 -2.39
N PHE A 110 -14.93 7.72 -1.22
CA PHE A 110 -13.89 8.71 -0.90
C PHE A 110 -12.49 8.15 -1.11
N LEU A 111 -12.20 6.94 -0.60
CA LEU A 111 -10.88 6.31 -0.73
C LEU A 111 -10.56 5.95 -2.18
N VAL A 112 -11.53 5.42 -2.95
CA VAL A 112 -11.35 5.15 -4.38
C VAL A 112 -11.03 6.44 -5.13
N ASP A 113 -11.79 7.51 -4.92
CA ASP A 113 -11.56 8.79 -5.57
C ASP A 113 -10.22 9.42 -5.14
N TYR A 114 -9.84 9.29 -3.87
CA TYR A 114 -8.56 9.75 -3.35
C TYR A 114 -7.36 9.03 -3.97
N TYR A 115 -7.42 7.69 -4.08
CA TYR A 115 -6.30 6.90 -4.59
C TYR A 115 -6.24 6.82 -6.10
N ARG A 116 -7.32 7.09 -6.83
CA ARG A 116 -7.38 6.95 -8.29
C ARG A 116 -6.20 7.63 -9.01
N PRO A 117 -5.89 8.92 -8.82
CA PRO A 117 -4.77 9.56 -9.52
C PRO A 117 -3.42 8.97 -9.14
N HIS A 118 -3.27 8.42 -7.94
CA HIS A 118 -2.06 7.76 -7.50
C HIS A 118 -1.94 6.36 -8.12
N ASN A 119 -3.03 5.62 -8.17
CA ASN A 119 -3.10 4.30 -8.79
C ASN A 119 -2.84 4.37 -10.29
N GLU A 120 -3.39 5.34 -11.01
CA GLU A 120 -3.11 5.57 -12.43
C GLU A 120 -1.61 5.82 -12.69
N ARG A 121 -0.97 6.63 -11.85
CA ARG A 121 0.49 6.84 -11.91
C ARG A 121 1.26 5.56 -11.65
N LEU A 122 0.80 4.73 -10.70
CA LEU A 122 1.40 3.45 -10.37
C LEU A 122 1.26 2.46 -11.52
N PHE A 123 0.06 2.32 -12.07
CA PHE A 123 -0.22 1.41 -13.17
C PHE A 123 0.60 1.76 -14.42
N LYS A 124 0.73 3.06 -14.70
CA LYS A 124 1.61 3.54 -15.77
C LYS A 124 3.08 3.23 -15.51
N LEU A 125 3.55 3.38 -14.26
CA LEU A 125 4.94 3.09 -13.89
C LEU A 125 5.27 1.61 -14.03
N LEU A 126 4.32 0.73 -13.63
CA LEU A 126 4.50 -0.71 -13.60
C LEU A 126 4.05 -1.40 -14.89
N GLU A 127 3.42 -0.65 -15.82
CA GLU A 127 2.81 -1.19 -17.04
C GLU A 127 1.82 -2.33 -16.74
N LYS A 128 1.15 -2.24 -15.57
CA LYS A 128 0.24 -3.26 -15.05
C LYS A 128 -0.93 -2.62 -14.34
N ASN A 129 -2.17 -3.04 -14.67
CA ASN A 129 -3.38 -2.62 -13.98
C ASN A 129 -3.79 -3.68 -12.94
N PHE A 130 -4.15 -3.25 -11.74
CA PHE A 130 -4.56 -4.12 -10.64
C PHE A 130 -6.07 -4.11 -10.36
N ASP A 131 -6.87 -3.37 -11.12
CA ASP A 131 -8.33 -3.29 -10.98
C ASP A 131 -8.82 -2.90 -9.57
N TRP A 132 -8.09 -2.06 -8.84
CA TRP A 132 -8.41 -1.70 -7.45
C TRP A 132 -9.63 -0.78 -7.30
N ASP A 133 -10.10 -0.20 -8.40
CA ASP A 133 -11.24 0.75 -8.41
C ASP A 133 -12.61 0.02 -8.54
N LYS A 134 -12.63 -1.32 -8.61
CA LYS A 134 -13.83 -2.15 -8.72
C LYS A 134 -14.48 -2.48 -7.38
#